data_6459862632fa2c83c7eae783a49e607b
#
_entry.id   6459862632fa2c83c7eae783a49e607b
#
_cell.length_a   1.000
_cell.length_b   1.000
_cell.length_c   1.000
_cell.angle_alpha   90.00
_cell.angle_beta   90.00
_cell.angle_gamma   90.00
#
_symmetry.space_group_name_H-M   'P 1'
#
loop_
_entity.id
_entity.type
_entity.pdbx_description
1 polymer ?
#
loop_
_entity_poly.entity_id
_entity_poly.type
_entity_poly.pdbx_seq_one_letter_code
_entity_poly.pdbx_strand_id
1 'polypeptide(L)'
;MYKRQKTISTLPIRSIILGRVEYYQKQKEIIHNTSFAKSKQKELNAILQKCDGMGVSGANEYSDSVLKYYSGTKKIRAIHSAETKQSCAMSKKMTRKSETQRCLLLKPHFLVHMTHASKKDLFLAARKTGGIVVCPRANAALAEGIPNIELMIKAGNTIAIGTDNVMINSPDMFREMDYLWKVSMAIHKKRIDAKQILKMATSNAGKILHKKIGSIKEGYLADCIFLDKHAVDLEPMHNPYASIVHRASESAIKAVMIGGKIVHGKL
;
A
#
# COMPACT_ATOMS: atom_id res chain seq x y z
N MET A 1 8.53 1.40 -18.03
CA MET A 1 8.27 0.16 -17.28
C MET A 1 9.37 -0.89 -17.46
N TYR A 2 9.69 -1.32 -18.69
CA TYR A 2 10.71 -2.36 -18.95
C TYR A 2 12.10 -2.07 -18.32
N LYS A 3 12.59 -0.82 -18.39
CA LYS A 3 13.86 -0.43 -17.75
C LYS A 3 13.84 -0.63 -16.23
N ARG A 4 12.73 -0.29 -15.55
CA ARG A 4 12.59 -0.45 -14.09
C ARG A 4 12.57 -1.93 -13.69
N GLN A 5 11.90 -2.80 -14.45
CA GLN A 5 11.90 -4.24 -14.22
C GLN A 5 13.30 -4.83 -14.32
N LYS A 6 14.07 -4.46 -15.36
CA LYS A 6 15.44 -4.91 -15.54
C LYS A 6 16.35 -4.48 -14.38
N THR A 7 16.20 -3.27 -13.88
CA THR A 7 16.96 -2.77 -12.72
C THR A 7 16.59 -3.52 -11.45
N ILE A 8 15.29 -3.74 -11.17
CA ILE A 8 14.84 -4.44 -9.96
C ILE A 8 15.31 -5.90 -9.98
N SER A 9 15.33 -6.56 -11.13
CA SER A 9 15.78 -7.97 -11.24
C SER A 9 17.27 -8.18 -10.94
N THR A 10 18.07 -7.11 -10.94
CA THR A 10 19.49 -7.17 -10.55
C THR A 10 19.73 -7.03 -9.06
N LEU A 11 18.70 -6.61 -8.31
CA LEU A 11 18.79 -6.46 -6.86
C LEU A 11 18.42 -7.76 -6.15
N PRO A 12 19.06 -8.08 -5.00
CA PRO A 12 18.74 -9.28 -4.22
C PRO A 12 17.45 -9.09 -3.40
N ILE A 13 16.37 -8.62 -4.06
CA ILE A 13 15.06 -8.40 -3.46
C ILE A 13 13.97 -9.08 -4.28
N ARG A 14 12.88 -9.47 -3.63
CA ARG A 14 11.66 -9.89 -4.32
C ARG A 14 10.75 -8.69 -4.56
N SER A 15 10.20 -8.61 -5.75
CA SER A 15 9.29 -7.53 -6.15
C SER A 15 7.98 -8.09 -6.70
N ILE A 16 6.93 -7.30 -6.56
CA ILE A 16 5.65 -7.47 -7.28
C ILE A 16 5.46 -6.20 -8.09
N ILE A 17 5.51 -6.35 -9.42
CA ILE A 17 5.45 -5.22 -10.34
C ILE A 17 4.02 -5.04 -10.81
N LEU A 18 3.42 -3.90 -10.47
CA LEU A 18 2.10 -3.51 -10.93
C LEU A 18 2.24 -2.55 -12.12
N GLY A 19 1.69 -2.96 -13.24
CA GLY A 19 1.65 -2.15 -14.45
C GLY A 19 0.34 -1.39 -14.61
N ARG A 20 0.35 -0.34 -15.43
CA ARG A 20 -0.89 0.32 -15.86
C ARG A 20 -0.76 0.81 -17.29
N VAL A 21 -1.91 0.93 -17.97
CA VAL A 21 -2.02 1.63 -19.25
C VAL A 21 -2.10 3.12 -18.98
N GLU A 22 -1.38 3.91 -19.74
CA GLU A 22 -1.57 5.37 -19.77
C GLU A 22 -2.84 5.67 -20.58
N TYR A 23 -3.96 5.68 -19.87
CA TYR A 23 -5.26 5.93 -20.45
C TYR A 23 -6.11 6.69 -19.45
N TYR A 24 -6.58 7.84 -19.87
CA TYR A 24 -7.44 8.70 -19.06
C TYR A 24 -8.68 9.05 -19.88
N GLN A 25 -9.84 8.79 -19.33
CA GLN A 25 -11.10 9.18 -19.95
C GLN A 25 -11.45 10.63 -19.62
N LYS A 26 -12.01 11.34 -20.59
CA LYS A 26 -12.56 12.67 -20.35
C LYS A 26 -13.78 12.58 -19.41
N GLN A 27 -14.05 13.64 -18.67
CA GLN A 27 -15.17 13.69 -17.73
C GLN A 27 -16.50 13.25 -18.34
N LYS A 28 -16.80 13.68 -19.58
CA LYS A 28 -18.00 13.25 -20.32
C LYS A 28 -18.07 11.73 -20.50
N GLU A 29 -16.96 11.09 -20.83
CA GLU A 29 -16.88 9.64 -21.02
C GLU A 29 -17.13 8.88 -19.71
N ILE A 30 -16.64 9.41 -18.59
CA ILE A 30 -16.86 8.84 -17.25
C ILE A 30 -18.33 8.93 -16.88
N ILE A 31 -18.95 10.11 -17.07
CA ILE A 31 -20.37 10.36 -16.76
C ILE A 31 -21.27 9.47 -17.63
N HIS A 32 -20.98 9.35 -18.94
CA HIS A 32 -21.73 8.50 -19.87
C HIS A 32 -21.33 7.01 -19.78
N ASN A 33 -20.44 6.65 -18.85
CA ASN A 33 -20.01 5.28 -18.62
C ASN A 33 -19.49 4.58 -19.90
N THR A 34 -18.67 5.29 -20.68
CA THR A 34 -18.12 4.82 -21.95
C THR A 34 -17.23 3.58 -21.74
N SER A 35 -17.36 2.61 -22.64
CA SER A 35 -16.59 1.36 -22.61
C SER A 35 -15.08 1.57 -22.84
N PHE A 36 -14.30 0.59 -22.43
CA PHE A 36 -12.87 0.57 -22.64
C PHE A 36 -12.50 0.39 -24.12
N ALA A 37 -11.69 1.28 -24.67
CA ALA A 37 -11.31 1.26 -26.08
C ALA A 37 -10.56 -0.03 -26.46
N LYS A 38 -10.92 -0.67 -27.58
CA LYS A 38 -10.32 -1.95 -28.02
C LYS A 38 -8.79 -1.87 -28.21
N SER A 39 -8.28 -0.74 -28.72
CA SER A 39 -6.83 -0.50 -28.84
C SER A 39 -6.13 -0.55 -27.47
N LYS A 40 -6.74 0.05 -26.45
CA LYS A 40 -6.22 0.07 -25.09
C LYS A 40 -6.35 -1.28 -24.37
N GLN A 41 -7.29 -2.12 -24.76
CA GLN A 41 -7.39 -3.49 -24.27
C GLN A 41 -6.18 -4.33 -24.71
N LYS A 42 -5.72 -4.18 -25.97
CA LYS A 42 -4.51 -4.84 -26.48
C LYS A 42 -3.27 -4.37 -25.72
N GLU A 43 -3.15 -3.06 -25.51
CA GLU A 43 -2.04 -2.45 -24.74
C GLU A 43 -2.01 -3.00 -23.29
N LEU A 44 -3.16 -3.03 -22.62
CA LEU A 44 -3.28 -3.60 -21.27
C LEU A 44 -2.81 -5.06 -21.23
N ASN A 45 -3.25 -5.89 -22.16
CA ASN A 45 -2.86 -7.30 -22.22
C ASN A 45 -1.34 -7.46 -22.39
N ALA A 46 -0.73 -6.67 -23.27
CA ALA A 46 0.72 -6.66 -23.47
C ALA A 46 1.49 -6.23 -22.20
N ILE A 47 0.97 -5.26 -21.47
CA ILE A 47 1.55 -4.83 -20.19
C ILE A 47 1.41 -5.94 -19.14
N LEU A 48 0.23 -6.53 -19.03
CA LEU A 48 -0.05 -7.57 -18.04
C LEU A 48 0.78 -8.85 -18.29
N GLN A 49 1.18 -9.16 -19.52
CA GLN A 49 2.13 -10.26 -19.79
C GLN A 49 3.48 -10.03 -19.10
N LYS A 50 3.89 -8.78 -18.90
CA LYS A 50 5.20 -8.37 -18.37
C LYS A 50 5.18 -7.97 -16.90
N CYS A 51 4.02 -8.02 -16.22
CA CYS A 51 3.84 -7.56 -14.84
C CYS A 51 3.12 -8.61 -14.01
N ASP A 52 3.27 -8.50 -12.69
CA ASP A 52 2.60 -9.38 -11.72
C ASP A 52 1.14 -8.97 -11.47
N GLY A 53 0.80 -7.75 -11.85
CA GLY A 53 -0.54 -7.21 -11.65
C GLY A 53 -0.73 -5.84 -12.28
N MET A 54 -1.81 -5.16 -11.88
CA MET A 54 -2.08 -3.80 -12.28
C MET A 54 -2.25 -2.87 -11.08
N GLY A 55 -1.69 -1.66 -11.19
CA GLY A 55 -1.87 -0.55 -10.27
C GLY A 55 -2.63 0.58 -10.97
N VAL A 56 -3.70 1.07 -10.35
CA VAL A 56 -4.56 2.12 -10.88
C VAL A 56 -4.47 3.35 -9.99
N SER A 57 -4.27 4.53 -10.60
CA SER A 57 -4.07 5.77 -9.83
C SER A 57 -5.32 6.24 -9.10
N GLY A 58 -6.53 5.92 -9.61
CA GLY A 58 -7.77 6.31 -8.97
C GLY A 58 -8.98 6.03 -9.86
N ALA A 59 -10.17 5.97 -9.26
CA ALA A 59 -11.39 5.68 -10.01
C ALA A 59 -11.84 6.86 -10.90
N ASN A 60 -11.40 8.08 -10.58
CA ASN A 60 -11.82 9.28 -11.31
C ASN A 60 -11.20 9.42 -12.70
N GLU A 61 -10.26 8.56 -13.05
CA GLU A 61 -9.65 8.49 -14.38
C GLU A 61 -10.45 7.61 -15.35
N TYR A 62 -11.45 6.85 -14.85
CA TYR A 62 -12.12 5.81 -15.61
C TYR A 62 -13.64 5.80 -15.38
N SER A 63 -14.38 5.33 -16.37
CA SER A 63 -15.80 4.98 -16.20
C SER A 63 -15.96 3.69 -15.37
N ASP A 64 -17.15 3.47 -14.85
CA ASP A 64 -17.48 2.24 -14.14
C ASP A 64 -17.33 0.99 -15.04
N SER A 65 -17.59 1.13 -16.34
CA SER A 65 -17.41 0.07 -17.35
C SER A 65 -15.94 -0.33 -17.49
N VAL A 66 -15.00 0.63 -17.51
CA VAL A 66 -13.57 0.35 -17.57
C VAL A 66 -13.08 -0.32 -16.28
N LEU A 67 -13.49 0.16 -15.11
CA LEU A 67 -13.14 -0.45 -13.83
C LEU A 67 -13.64 -1.90 -13.74
N LYS A 68 -14.86 -2.17 -14.21
CA LYS A 68 -15.39 -3.54 -14.30
C LYS A 68 -14.60 -4.40 -15.30
N TYR A 69 -14.22 -3.85 -16.44
CA TYR A 69 -13.36 -4.56 -17.40
C TYR A 69 -12.05 -4.99 -16.75
N TYR A 70 -11.38 -4.08 -16.04
CA TYR A 70 -10.16 -4.37 -15.32
C TYR A 70 -10.33 -5.46 -14.23
N SER A 71 -11.52 -5.58 -13.64
CA SER A 71 -11.78 -6.61 -12.63
C SER A 71 -11.68 -8.04 -13.16
N GLY A 72 -11.76 -8.23 -14.48
CA GLY A 72 -11.61 -9.52 -15.15
C GLY A 72 -10.16 -10.05 -15.19
N THR A 73 -9.16 -9.23 -14.88
CA THR A 73 -7.78 -9.73 -14.83
C THR A 73 -7.57 -10.70 -13.66
N LYS A 74 -6.88 -11.81 -13.90
CA LYS A 74 -6.56 -12.82 -12.87
C LYS A 74 -5.36 -12.45 -12.00
N LYS A 75 -4.68 -11.34 -12.30
CA LYS A 75 -3.48 -10.87 -11.61
C LYS A 75 -3.84 -9.94 -10.44
N ILE A 76 -2.84 -9.59 -9.62
CA ILE A 76 -2.99 -8.65 -8.50
C ILE A 76 -3.54 -7.32 -9.04
N ARG A 77 -4.47 -6.72 -8.30
CA ARG A 77 -5.07 -5.41 -8.60
C ARG A 77 -4.98 -4.53 -7.37
N ALA A 78 -4.44 -3.33 -7.56
CA ALA A 78 -4.39 -2.28 -6.56
C ALA A 78 -4.92 -0.97 -7.15
N ILE A 79 -5.50 -0.12 -6.33
CA ILE A 79 -6.03 1.18 -6.74
C ILE A 79 -5.94 2.18 -5.59
N HIS A 80 -5.52 3.42 -5.91
CA HIS A 80 -5.61 4.53 -4.97
C HIS A 80 -7.07 4.90 -4.76
N SER A 81 -7.44 5.19 -3.54
CA SER A 81 -8.82 5.48 -3.16
C SER A 81 -8.88 6.46 -2.02
N ALA A 82 -9.73 7.46 -2.14
CA ALA A 82 -9.99 8.47 -1.12
C ALA A 82 -8.69 9.08 -0.55
N GLU A 83 -7.73 9.32 -1.42
CA GLU A 83 -6.45 9.92 -1.08
C GLU A 83 -6.63 11.39 -0.71
N THR A 84 -7.38 12.14 -1.53
CA THR A 84 -7.62 13.57 -1.36
C THR A 84 -9.10 13.88 -1.15
N LYS A 85 -9.40 14.99 -0.45
CA LYS A 85 -10.78 15.50 -0.37
C LYS A 85 -11.35 15.83 -1.73
N GLN A 86 -10.50 16.35 -2.64
CA GLN A 86 -10.89 16.72 -3.99
C GLN A 86 -11.30 15.49 -4.80
N SER A 87 -10.54 14.40 -4.75
CA SER A 87 -10.88 13.16 -5.47
C SER A 87 -12.21 12.57 -4.99
N CYS A 88 -12.44 12.57 -3.68
CA CYS A 88 -13.71 12.15 -3.09
C CYS A 88 -14.89 12.99 -3.58
N ALA A 89 -14.76 14.32 -3.55
CA ALA A 89 -15.78 15.26 -4.01
C ALA A 89 -16.08 15.10 -5.52
N MET A 90 -15.01 14.96 -6.32
CA MET A 90 -15.10 14.76 -7.78
C MET A 90 -15.90 13.48 -8.11
N SER A 91 -15.56 12.35 -7.48
CA SER A 91 -16.28 11.10 -7.68
C SER A 91 -17.77 11.24 -7.38
N LYS A 92 -18.08 11.85 -6.24
CA LYS A 92 -19.48 12.11 -5.82
C LYS A 92 -20.22 13.00 -6.79
N LYS A 93 -19.57 14.07 -7.27
CA LYS A 93 -20.14 15.01 -8.25
C LYS A 93 -20.46 14.33 -9.59
N MET A 94 -19.48 13.56 -10.13
CA MET A 94 -19.63 12.93 -11.46
C MET A 94 -20.58 11.74 -11.47
N THR A 95 -20.61 10.93 -10.40
CA THR A 95 -21.23 9.59 -10.48
C THR A 95 -22.25 9.31 -9.36
N ARG A 96 -22.44 10.23 -8.44
CA ARG A 96 -23.27 10.06 -7.22
C ARG A 96 -22.76 8.97 -6.26
N LYS A 97 -21.61 8.34 -6.55
CA LYS A 97 -20.96 7.30 -5.74
C LYS A 97 -19.74 7.87 -5.03
N SER A 98 -19.35 7.28 -3.88
CA SER A 98 -18.03 7.57 -3.30
C SER A 98 -16.94 7.01 -4.21
N GLU A 99 -15.74 7.61 -4.14
CA GLU A 99 -14.59 7.10 -4.90
C GLU A 99 -14.30 5.64 -4.53
N THR A 100 -14.35 5.29 -3.26
CA THR A 100 -14.16 3.92 -2.77
C THR A 100 -15.19 2.95 -3.37
N GLN A 101 -16.48 3.32 -3.43
CA GLN A 101 -17.49 2.49 -4.07
C GLN A 101 -17.15 2.18 -5.54
N ARG A 102 -16.58 3.15 -6.25
CA ARG A 102 -16.13 2.96 -7.64
C ARG A 102 -14.85 2.14 -7.71
N CYS A 103 -13.88 2.41 -6.85
CA CYS A 103 -12.66 1.60 -6.76
C CYS A 103 -12.97 0.11 -6.55
N LEU A 104 -13.99 -0.22 -5.77
CA LEU A 104 -14.41 -1.60 -5.51
C LEU A 104 -14.98 -2.31 -6.75
N LEU A 105 -15.37 -1.59 -7.82
CA LEU A 105 -15.75 -2.21 -9.11
C LEU A 105 -14.57 -2.94 -9.78
N LEU A 106 -13.34 -2.51 -9.51
CA LEU A 106 -12.12 -3.18 -9.93
C LEU A 106 -11.92 -4.54 -9.23
N LYS A 107 -12.63 -4.83 -8.14
CA LYS A 107 -12.39 -5.96 -7.24
C LYS A 107 -10.90 -6.01 -6.82
N PRO A 108 -10.35 -4.93 -6.24
CA PRO A 108 -8.94 -4.84 -5.93
C PRO A 108 -8.55 -5.82 -4.81
N HIS A 109 -7.31 -6.30 -4.84
CA HIS A 109 -6.75 -7.06 -3.72
C HIS A 109 -6.50 -6.15 -2.52
N PHE A 110 -6.12 -4.90 -2.77
CA PHE A 110 -5.99 -3.86 -1.74
C PHE A 110 -6.24 -2.47 -2.30
N LEU A 111 -6.62 -1.58 -1.39
CA LEU A 111 -6.75 -0.15 -1.63
C LEU A 111 -5.53 0.57 -1.08
N VAL A 112 -5.18 1.72 -1.66
CA VAL A 112 -4.07 2.55 -1.18
C VAL A 112 -4.63 3.86 -0.64
N HIS A 113 -3.99 4.42 0.39
CA HIS A 113 -4.31 5.64 1.14
C HIS A 113 -5.57 5.56 2.00
N MET A 114 -6.76 5.69 1.45
CA MET A 114 -8.04 5.75 2.16
C MET A 114 -8.12 6.87 3.23
N THR A 115 -7.35 7.93 3.04
CA THR A 115 -7.15 9.05 3.99
C THR A 115 -8.46 9.76 4.31
N HIS A 116 -9.30 9.99 3.29
CA HIS A 116 -10.58 10.69 3.39
C HIS A 116 -11.79 9.77 3.21
N ALA A 117 -11.59 8.47 3.39
CA ALA A 117 -12.68 7.50 3.31
C ALA A 117 -13.71 7.72 4.43
N SER A 118 -14.98 7.64 4.09
CA SER A 118 -16.05 7.65 5.09
C SER A 118 -16.05 6.35 5.90
N LYS A 119 -16.64 6.39 7.11
CA LYS A 119 -16.82 5.17 7.92
C LYS A 119 -17.50 4.05 7.11
N LYS A 120 -18.52 4.39 6.30
CA LYS A 120 -19.22 3.43 5.43
C LYS A 120 -18.27 2.81 4.40
N ASP A 121 -17.39 3.62 3.80
CA ASP A 121 -16.41 3.14 2.82
C ASP A 121 -15.38 2.22 3.46
N LEU A 122 -14.94 2.49 4.69
CA LEU A 122 -14.04 1.62 5.43
C LEU A 122 -14.65 0.24 5.73
N PHE A 123 -15.94 0.20 6.11
CA PHE A 123 -16.65 -1.07 6.28
C PHE A 123 -16.83 -1.84 4.97
N LEU A 124 -17.05 -1.12 3.86
CA LEU A 124 -17.12 -1.75 2.53
C LEU A 124 -15.75 -2.32 2.11
N ALA A 125 -14.67 -1.58 2.33
CA ALA A 125 -13.31 -2.02 2.04
C ALA A 125 -12.96 -3.31 2.78
N ALA A 126 -13.24 -3.38 4.09
CA ALA A 126 -12.99 -4.55 4.93
C ALA A 126 -13.67 -5.84 4.43
N ARG A 127 -14.84 -5.71 3.79
CA ARG A 127 -15.61 -6.85 3.26
C ARG A 127 -15.23 -7.24 1.84
N LYS A 128 -14.60 -6.36 1.09
CA LYS A 128 -14.43 -6.48 -0.37
C LYS A 128 -12.99 -6.55 -0.82
N THR A 129 -12.02 -6.34 0.08
CA THR A 129 -10.59 -6.34 -0.25
C THR A 129 -9.80 -7.12 0.79
N GLY A 130 -8.56 -7.45 0.48
CA GLY A 130 -7.61 -8.04 1.44
C GLY A 130 -7.09 -7.03 2.46
N GLY A 131 -7.22 -5.72 2.20
CA GLY A 131 -6.80 -4.68 3.14
C GLY A 131 -6.52 -3.32 2.50
N ILE A 132 -5.91 -2.46 3.29
CA ILE A 132 -5.53 -1.09 2.94
C ILE A 132 -4.03 -0.91 3.15
N VAL A 133 -3.36 -0.28 2.19
CA VAL A 133 -1.97 0.18 2.33
C VAL A 133 -1.98 1.68 2.58
N VAL A 134 -1.45 2.13 3.70
CA VAL A 134 -1.36 3.55 4.06
C VAL A 134 0.06 4.06 3.86
N CYS A 135 0.18 5.32 3.41
CA CYS A 135 1.47 5.96 3.13
C CYS A 135 1.56 7.29 3.89
N PRO A 136 1.70 7.26 5.23
CA PRO A 136 1.49 8.43 6.07
C PRO A 136 2.47 9.58 5.80
N ARG A 137 3.75 9.31 5.54
CA ARG A 137 4.75 10.34 5.24
C ARG A 137 4.50 11.01 3.90
N ALA A 138 4.16 10.23 2.87
CA ALA A 138 3.84 10.77 1.55
C ALA A 138 2.57 11.64 1.62
N ASN A 139 1.51 11.16 2.26
CA ASN A 139 0.29 11.94 2.44
C ASN A 139 0.53 13.26 3.17
N ALA A 140 1.40 13.26 4.20
CA ALA A 140 1.76 14.49 4.91
C ALA A 140 2.59 15.44 4.05
N ALA A 141 3.59 14.92 3.33
CA ALA A 141 4.44 15.72 2.45
C ALA A 141 3.64 16.41 1.33
N LEU A 142 2.58 15.77 0.86
CA LEU A 142 1.66 16.29 -0.16
C LEU A 142 0.48 17.10 0.42
N ALA A 143 0.44 17.31 1.73
CA ALA A 143 -0.67 17.97 2.43
C ALA A 143 -2.04 17.29 2.23
N GLU A 144 -2.06 15.98 1.95
CA GLU A 144 -3.28 15.21 1.73
C GLU A 144 -3.94 14.72 3.02
N GLY A 145 -3.35 15.02 4.16
CA GLY A 145 -3.87 14.63 5.48
C GLY A 145 -3.31 13.28 5.97
N ILE A 146 -3.82 12.83 7.12
CA ILE A 146 -3.34 11.59 7.78
C ILE A 146 -4.49 10.61 7.91
N PRO A 147 -4.30 9.35 7.48
CA PRO A 147 -5.33 8.32 7.58
C PRO A 147 -5.66 7.97 9.04
N ASN A 148 -6.94 7.80 9.34
CA ASN A 148 -7.37 7.41 10.68
C ASN A 148 -7.27 5.88 10.87
N ILE A 149 -6.11 5.44 11.32
CA ILE A 149 -5.78 4.01 11.50
C ILE A 149 -6.72 3.32 12.49
N GLU A 150 -7.06 3.97 13.61
CA GLU A 150 -7.97 3.38 14.58
C GLU A 150 -9.34 3.08 13.98
N LEU A 151 -9.88 4.03 13.21
CA LEU A 151 -11.16 3.86 12.55
C LEU A 151 -11.10 2.74 11.49
N MET A 152 -10.00 2.64 10.76
CA MET A 152 -9.77 1.56 9.79
C MET A 152 -9.74 0.18 10.48
N ILE A 153 -9.03 0.07 11.62
CA ILE A 153 -8.98 -1.17 12.41
C ILE A 153 -10.36 -1.52 12.95
N LYS A 154 -11.09 -0.55 13.53
CA LYS A 154 -12.45 -0.74 14.04
C LYS A 154 -13.43 -1.17 12.96
N ALA A 155 -13.21 -0.75 11.72
CA ALA A 155 -14.01 -1.19 10.58
C ALA A 155 -13.64 -2.62 10.10
N GLY A 156 -12.62 -3.25 10.68
CA GLY A 156 -12.19 -4.61 10.36
C GLY A 156 -11.15 -4.72 9.24
N ASN A 157 -10.52 -3.62 8.83
CA ASN A 157 -9.52 -3.66 7.76
C ASN A 157 -8.17 -4.23 8.25
N THR A 158 -7.56 -5.06 7.44
CA THR A 158 -6.13 -5.35 7.55
C THR A 158 -5.34 -4.18 6.96
N ILE A 159 -4.41 -3.62 7.72
CA ILE A 159 -3.64 -2.44 7.30
C ILE A 159 -2.18 -2.82 7.11
N ALA A 160 -1.58 -2.38 6.01
CA ALA A 160 -0.14 -2.40 5.80
C ALA A 160 0.37 -0.97 5.58
N ILE A 161 1.67 -0.77 5.75
CA ILE A 161 2.35 0.51 5.55
C ILE A 161 3.16 0.44 4.25
N GLY A 162 3.16 1.51 3.48
CA GLY A 162 3.98 1.72 2.30
C GLY A 162 4.67 3.09 2.34
N THR A 163 5.77 3.23 1.62
CA THR A 163 6.54 4.49 1.54
C THR A 163 6.10 5.39 0.39
N ASP A 164 5.26 4.88 -0.49
CA ASP A 164 4.83 5.55 -1.72
C ASP A 164 6.01 5.88 -2.65
N ASN A 165 5.93 6.97 -3.38
CA ASN A 165 6.89 7.35 -4.40
C ASN A 165 8.22 7.81 -3.77
N VAL A 166 9.31 7.14 -4.14
CA VAL A 166 10.67 7.48 -3.67
C VAL A 166 11.12 8.89 -4.06
N MET A 167 10.41 9.55 -4.98
CA MET A 167 10.63 10.96 -5.32
C MET A 167 10.18 11.89 -4.18
N ILE A 168 9.24 11.45 -3.34
CA ILE A 168 8.69 12.23 -2.22
C ILE A 168 9.43 11.90 -0.93
N ASN A 169 9.65 10.61 -0.68
CA ASN A 169 10.22 10.10 0.57
C ASN A 169 11.24 9.00 0.31
N SER A 170 12.27 8.90 1.17
CA SER A 170 13.13 7.73 1.19
C SER A 170 12.32 6.46 1.50
N PRO A 171 12.63 5.30 0.88
CA PRO A 171 11.94 4.04 1.13
C PRO A 171 12.38 3.41 2.46
N ASP A 172 12.10 4.08 3.58
CA ASP A 172 12.52 3.73 4.93
C ASP A 172 11.31 3.37 5.80
N MET A 173 11.16 2.08 6.10
CA MET A 173 10.03 1.56 6.88
C MET A 173 10.13 1.89 8.37
N PHE A 174 11.33 2.10 8.93
CA PHE A 174 11.46 2.53 10.32
C PHE A 174 10.87 3.93 10.50
N ARG A 175 11.21 4.84 9.58
CA ARG A 175 10.64 6.19 9.56
C ARG A 175 9.12 6.19 9.33
N GLU A 176 8.60 5.30 8.49
CA GLU A 176 7.14 5.19 8.29
C GLU A 176 6.43 4.74 9.56
N MET A 177 6.96 3.74 10.26
CA MET A 177 6.39 3.24 11.51
C MET A 177 6.38 4.29 12.60
N ASP A 178 7.50 4.95 12.85
CA ASP A 178 7.63 6.03 13.85
C ASP A 178 6.72 7.21 13.52
N TYR A 179 6.73 7.64 12.27
CA TYR A 179 5.89 8.75 11.80
C TYR A 179 4.41 8.43 11.99
N LEU A 180 3.95 7.25 11.53
CA LEU A 180 2.56 6.83 11.68
C LEU A 180 2.09 6.90 13.13
N TRP A 181 2.91 6.41 14.07
CA TRP A 181 2.58 6.45 15.49
C TRP A 181 2.43 7.90 15.99
N LYS A 182 3.43 8.75 15.73
CA LYS A 182 3.47 10.15 16.17
C LYS A 182 2.28 10.95 15.62
N VAL A 183 1.98 10.84 14.32
CA VAL A 183 0.88 11.61 13.73
C VAL A 183 -0.49 11.08 14.15
N SER A 184 -0.62 9.78 14.42
CA SER A 184 -1.86 9.21 14.97
C SER A 184 -2.13 9.76 16.38
N MET A 185 -1.10 9.92 17.21
CA MET A 185 -1.21 10.58 18.51
C MET A 185 -1.54 12.06 18.39
N ALA A 186 -0.81 12.78 17.53
CA ALA A 186 -0.95 14.23 17.40
C ALA A 186 -2.32 14.65 16.85
N ILE A 187 -2.80 13.98 15.82
CA ILE A 187 -3.99 14.38 15.07
C ILE A 187 -5.24 13.68 15.58
N HIS A 188 -5.17 12.38 15.79
CA HIS A 188 -6.34 11.59 16.17
C HIS A 188 -6.42 11.33 17.68
N LYS A 189 -5.38 11.69 18.44
CA LYS A 189 -5.25 11.45 19.90
C LYS A 189 -5.50 9.98 20.25
N LYS A 190 -5.03 9.08 19.39
CA LYS A 190 -5.23 7.63 19.46
C LYS A 190 -3.90 6.90 19.45
N ARG A 191 -3.62 6.22 20.56
CA ARG A 191 -2.46 5.35 20.68
C ARG A 191 -2.69 4.05 19.94
N ILE A 192 -1.78 3.76 18.99
CA ILE A 192 -1.71 2.46 18.33
C ILE A 192 -0.60 1.67 19.01
N ASP A 193 -0.87 0.42 19.34
CA ASP A 193 0.14 -0.46 19.94
C ASP A 193 1.31 -0.70 18.97
N ALA A 194 2.55 -0.60 19.46
CA ALA A 194 3.76 -0.74 18.63
C ALA A 194 3.82 -2.10 17.92
N LYS A 195 3.36 -3.18 18.58
CA LYS A 195 3.28 -4.50 17.96
C LYS A 195 2.32 -4.53 16.77
N GLN A 196 1.21 -3.76 16.83
CA GLN A 196 0.29 -3.62 15.69
C GLN A 196 0.96 -2.87 14.55
N ILE A 197 1.70 -1.79 14.82
CA ILE A 197 2.43 -1.05 13.78
C ILE A 197 3.50 -1.92 13.12
N LEU A 198 4.25 -2.69 13.91
CA LEU A 198 5.24 -3.61 13.35
C LEU A 198 4.58 -4.68 12.46
N LYS A 199 3.39 -5.18 12.84
CA LYS A 199 2.62 -6.08 11.96
C LYS A 199 2.19 -5.41 10.65
N MET A 200 1.90 -4.12 10.65
CA MET A 200 1.56 -3.38 9.42
C MET A 200 2.75 -3.30 8.46
N ALA A 201 3.96 -3.23 8.98
CA ALA A 201 5.20 -3.24 8.20
C ALA A 201 5.68 -4.66 7.81
N THR A 202 5.06 -5.72 8.33
CA THR A 202 5.53 -7.11 8.17
C THR A 202 4.39 -8.06 7.77
N SER A 203 3.81 -8.77 8.75
CA SER A 203 2.88 -9.89 8.50
C SER A 203 1.56 -9.49 7.84
N ASN A 204 1.10 -8.26 8.00
CA ASN A 204 -0.13 -7.80 7.37
C ASN A 204 0.02 -7.67 5.85
N ALA A 205 1.20 -7.26 5.34
CA ALA A 205 1.47 -7.27 3.90
C ALA A 205 1.35 -8.68 3.32
N GLY A 206 1.88 -9.69 4.03
CA GLY A 206 1.71 -11.10 3.65
C GLY A 206 0.25 -11.53 3.56
N LYS A 207 -0.58 -11.11 4.54
CA LYS A 207 -2.03 -11.40 4.54
C LYS A 207 -2.72 -10.76 3.34
N ILE A 208 -2.47 -9.46 3.09
CA ILE A 208 -3.07 -8.70 1.99
C ILE A 208 -2.71 -9.31 0.62
N LEU A 209 -1.47 -9.77 0.46
CA LEU A 209 -0.96 -10.34 -0.78
C LEU A 209 -1.19 -11.85 -0.90
N HIS A 210 -1.78 -12.48 0.12
CA HIS A 210 -1.94 -13.94 0.22
C HIS A 210 -0.61 -14.69 0.01
N LYS A 211 0.48 -14.18 0.61
CA LYS A 211 1.82 -14.75 0.54
C LYS A 211 2.35 -15.13 1.92
N LYS A 212 3.12 -16.20 1.99
CA LYS A 212 3.77 -16.67 3.22
C LYS A 212 5.05 -15.86 3.48
N ILE A 213 4.90 -14.58 3.85
CA ILE A 213 5.97 -13.61 4.13
C ILE A 213 5.67 -12.82 5.40
N GLY A 214 6.68 -12.12 5.93
CA GLY A 214 6.54 -11.18 7.05
C GLY A 214 6.31 -11.82 8.42
N SER A 215 6.63 -13.10 8.57
CA SER A 215 6.58 -13.83 9.84
C SER A 215 7.64 -14.90 9.87
N ILE A 216 8.29 -15.08 11.01
CA ILE A 216 9.22 -16.20 11.26
C ILE A 216 8.35 -17.41 11.64
N LYS A 217 8.06 -18.25 10.67
CA LYS A 217 7.18 -19.40 10.82
C LYS A 217 7.54 -20.46 9.79
N GLU A 218 7.39 -21.73 10.15
CA GLU A 218 7.57 -22.85 9.24
C GLU A 218 6.74 -22.71 7.96
N GLY A 219 7.35 -22.98 6.81
CA GLY A 219 6.75 -22.81 5.49
C GLY A 219 6.63 -21.38 4.99
N TYR A 220 7.14 -20.39 5.73
CA TYR A 220 7.26 -19.00 5.30
C TYR A 220 8.63 -18.73 4.65
N LEU A 221 8.69 -17.70 3.79
CA LEU A 221 9.97 -17.27 3.22
C LEU A 221 10.87 -16.72 4.33
N ALA A 222 12.12 -17.16 4.33
CA ALA A 222 13.14 -16.72 5.30
C ALA A 222 13.71 -15.35 4.89
N ASP A 223 12.88 -14.31 5.06
CA ASP A 223 13.22 -12.91 4.85
C ASP A 223 13.26 -12.22 6.20
N CYS A 224 14.46 -11.84 6.66
CA CYS A 224 14.66 -11.30 7.99
C CYS A 224 15.59 -10.10 7.95
N ILE A 225 15.33 -9.12 8.79
CA ILE A 225 16.27 -8.07 9.16
C ILE A 225 16.77 -8.41 10.57
N PHE A 226 18.08 -8.49 10.74
CA PHE A 226 18.75 -8.69 12.03
C PHE A 226 19.19 -7.34 12.54
N LEU A 227 18.73 -6.96 13.72
CA LEU A 227 19.10 -5.71 14.37
C LEU A 227 20.10 -5.98 15.50
N ASP A 228 21.07 -5.11 15.62
CA ASP A 228 21.96 -5.11 16.78
C ASP A 228 21.20 -4.56 17.99
N LYS A 229 20.96 -5.41 18.99
CA LYS A 229 20.25 -5.01 20.20
C LYS A 229 21.00 -3.96 21.03
N HIS A 230 22.33 -3.87 20.84
CA HIS A 230 23.21 -2.92 21.53
C HIS A 230 23.44 -1.64 20.72
N ALA A 231 22.76 -1.47 19.58
CA ALA A 231 22.79 -0.20 18.87
C ALA A 231 22.26 0.92 19.77
N VAL A 232 22.92 2.08 19.72
CA VAL A 232 22.60 3.25 20.54
C VAL A 232 21.10 3.63 20.44
N ASP A 233 20.51 3.51 19.25
CA ASP A 233 19.10 3.78 19.02
C ASP A 233 18.16 2.82 19.76
N LEU A 234 18.60 1.61 20.08
CA LEU A 234 17.76 0.56 20.67
C LEU A 234 17.94 0.42 22.18
N GLU A 235 19.06 0.84 22.75
CA GLU A 235 19.29 0.79 24.21
C GLU A 235 18.78 2.05 24.95
N PRO A 236 18.31 1.93 26.19
CA PRO A 236 17.91 0.69 26.87
C PRO A 236 16.62 0.09 26.25
N MET A 237 16.58 -1.24 26.12
CA MET A 237 15.45 -1.95 25.51
C MET A 237 14.51 -2.51 26.57
N HIS A 238 13.47 -1.77 26.94
CA HIS A 238 12.41 -2.24 27.84
C HIS A 238 11.31 -3.03 27.12
N ASN A 239 10.97 -2.60 25.91
CA ASN A 239 9.98 -3.26 25.07
C ASN A 239 10.50 -3.30 23.62
N PRO A 240 10.81 -4.48 23.07
CA PRO A 240 11.43 -4.59 21.75
C PRO A 240 10.53 -4.02 20.62
N TYR A 241 9.21 -4.18 20.72
CA TYR A 241 8.29 -3.61 19.72
C TYR A 241 8.35 -2.07 19.72
N ALA A 242 8.30 -1.46 20.91
CA ALA A 242 8.38 -0.01 21.04
C ALA A 242 9.74 0.52 20.60
N SER A 243 10.85 -0.17 20.99
CA SER A 243 12.19 0.21 20.57
C SER A 243 12.34 0.18 19.05
N ILE A 244 11.88 -0.88 18.40
CA ILE A 244 11.94 -1.00 16.94
C ILE A 244 11.09 0.07 16.25
N VAL A 245 9.84 0.24 16.67
CA VAL A 245 8.90 1.15 16.00
C VAL A 245 9.28 2.62 16.17
N HIS A 246 9.76 3.01 17.36
CA HIS A 246 9.94 4.42 17.69
C HIS A 246 11.39 4.91 17.59
N ARG A 247 12.36 4.00 17.59
CA ARG A 247 13.77 4.39 17.69
C ARG A 247 14.69 3.74 16.67
N ALA A 248 14.35 2.53 16.14
CA ALA A 248 15.24 1.86 15.20
C ALA A 248 15.44 2.71 13.92
N SER A 249 16.67 2.67 13.44
CA SER A 249 17.08 3.25 12.17
C SER A 249 17.87 2.22 11.35
N GLU A 250 18.28 2.58 10.15
CA GLU A 250 19.14 1.70 9.35
C GLU A 250 20.50 1.42 9.99
N SER A 251 20.98 2.32 10.87
CA SER A 251 22.23 2.12 11.62
C SER A 251 22.20 0.92 12.55
N ALA A 252 21.02 0.51 13.01
CA ALA A 252 20.83 -0.66 13.84
C ALA A 252 20.80 -1.98 13.05
N ILE A 253 20.79 -1.94 11.71
CA ILE A 253 20.75 -3.15 10.87
C ILE A 253 22.12 -3.82 10.87
N LYS A 254 22.18 -5.01 11.46
CA LYS A 254 23.40 -5.84 11.45
C LYS A 254 23.50 -6.69 10.19
N ALA A 255 22.38 -7.29 9.76
CA ALA A 255 22.32 -8.08 8.53
C ALA A 255 20.91 -8.12 7.95
N VAL A 256 20.83 -8.40 6.64
CA VAL A 256 19.57 -8.66 5.92
C VAL A 256 19.66 -10.02 5.25
N MET A 257 18.65 -10.85 5.47
CA MET A 257 18.48 -12.16 4.84
C MET A 257 17.28 -12.14 3.91
N ILE A 258 17.43 -12.66 2.70
CA ILE A 258 16.36 -12.85 1.73
C ILE A 258 16.40 -14.28 1.19
N GLY A 259 15.31 -15.01 1.38
CA GLY A 259 15.21 -16.42 0.97
C GLY A 259 16.24 -17.30 1.64
N GLY A 260 16.63 -17.04 2.90
CA GLY A 260 17.61 -17.80 3.65
C GLY A 260 19.08 -17.45 3.33
N LYS A 261 19.34 -16.45 2.48
CA LYS A 261 20.70 -15.99 2.14
C LYS A 261 20.95 -14.61 2.71
N ILE A 262 22.09 -14.39 3.36
CA ILE A 262 22.52 -13.06 3.78
C ILE A 262 22.90 -12.26 2.53
N VAL A 263 22.23 -11.13 2.32
CA VAL A 263 22.41 -10.23 1.17
C VAL A 263 23.08 -8.91 1.56
N HIS A 264 23.12 -8.61 2.86
CA HIS A 264 23.78 -7.44 3.42
C HIS A 264 24.24 -7.73 4.85
N GLY A 265 25.37 -7.16 5.23
CA GLY A 265 25.93 -7.30 6.58
C GLY A 265 26.51 -8.69 6.88
N LYS A 266 26.72 -8.96 8.17
CA LYS A 266 27.22 -10.24 8.71
C LYS A 266 26.51 -10.56 10.04
N LEU A 267 26.23 -11.84 10.27
CA LEU A 267 25.69 -12.34 11.55
C LEU A 267 26.80 -12.58 12.57
#